data_54728fa3662613b01aa421233c4f7b7f
#
_entry.id   54728fa3662613b01aa421233c4f7b7f
#
_cell.length_a   1.000
_cell.length_b   1.000
_cell.length_c   1.000
_cell.angle_alpha   90.00
_cell.angle_beta   90.00
_cell.angle_gamma   90.00
#
_symmetry.space_group_name_H-M   'P 1'
#
loop_
_entity.id
_entity.type
_entity.pdbx_description
1 polymer ?
#
loop_
_entity_poly.entity_id
_entity_poly.type
_entity_poly.pdbx_seq_one_letter_code
_entity_poly.pdbx_strand_id
1 'polypeptide(L)'
;MSVTRREFGKLAMASVPATLIGDRALAGVLVQPSRPSSLINGVQIGVITYSYRAMPEQGADAVLRYVQESGISAVELMGSAIEAYAGAPAMPRRPVGSGGTGARRPPTPEETAAREKYAADLKAWRLSQSMDTFKALRKLYDDAGVTIYATKMLATSMSDEEFEYVFDVAEALGANHTTLELTTDGAALKRIGDYALKRKIYAAYHTHLQGTLTAFDEAFAVSKGNMANVDFGHYVAAGSGDPVVFLEKFHGRISSFHLKDRKSKENGGANVPWGQGDTPIGRILQSVRKNGYKMPASIEMEYEVPAGSTPVAEVRKCVEFCQRVLT
;
A
#
# COMPACT_ATOMS: atom_id res chain seq x y z
N MET A 1 -41.00 20.49 3.40
CA MET A 1 -40.54 21.58 2.55
C MET A 1 -39.04 21.43 2.41
N SER A 2 -38.57 21.07 1.25
CA SER A 2 -37.13 20.86 1.01
C SER A 2 -36.54 22.19 0.51
N VAL A 3 -35.54 22.71 1.21
CA VAL A 3 -34.82 23.93 0.83
C VAL A 3 -33.74 23.54 -0.15
N THR A 4 -33.72 24.16 -1.33
CA THR A 4 -32.77 23.87 -2.40
C THR A 4 -31.47 24.67 -2.24
N ARG A 5 -30.36 24.11 -2.77
CA ARG A 5 -28.99 24.67 -2.70
C ARG A 5 -28.81 26.11 -3.24
N ARG A 6 -29.84 26.73 -3.81
CA ARG A 6 -29.78 28.08 -4.38
C ARG A 6 -30.15 29.21 -3.40
N GLU A 7 -30.67 28.89 -2.23
CA GLU A 7 -31.11 29.91 -1.26
C GLU A 7 -30.09 30.24 -0.17
N PHE A 8 -28.96 29.52 -0.12
CA PHE A 8 -27.90 29.78 0.86
C PHE A 8 -26.98 30.95 0.50
N GLY A 9 -27.13 31.53 -0.67
CA GLY A 9 -26.26 32.58 -1.21
C GLY A 9 -26.72 34.03 -0.99
N LYS A 10 -27.83 34.28 -0.28
CA LYS A 10 -28.45 35.63 -0.21
C LYS A 10 -28.63 36.23 1.20
N LEU A 11 -28.01 35.69 2.21
CA LEU A 11 -28.12 36.22 3.59
C LEU A 11 -26.74 36.50 4.19
N ALA A 12 -26.01 37.47 3.64
CA ALA A 12 -24.89 38.09 4.33
C ALA A 12 -24.59 39.47 3.74
N MET A 13 -25.49 40.42 3.88
CA MET A 13 -25.17 41.87 3.86
C MET A 13 -26.15 42.58 4.81
N ALA A 14 -25.77 42.67 6.06
CA ALA A 14 -26.32 43.65 6.99
C ALA A 14 -25.12 44.30 7.68
N SER A 15 -24.94 45.56 7.36
CA SER A 15 -23.96 46.52 7.89
C SER A 15 -24.14 46.71 9.41
N VAL A 16 -23.05 46.64 10.19
CA VAL A 16 -22.91 47.13 11.56
C VAL A 16 -21.79 48.17 11.61
N PRO A 17 -21.95 49.29 12.29
CA PRO A 17 -21.01 50.42 12.23
C PRO A 17 -19.75 50.18 13.06
N ALA A 18 -18.65 50.74 12.58
CA ALA A 18 -17.32 50.70 13.17
C ALA A 18 -17.29 51.46 14.52
N THR A 19 -16.82 50.76 15.57
CA THR A 19 -16.17 51.41 16.71
C THR A 19 -14.79 50.85 16.89
N LEU A 20 -13.82 51.73 16.89
CA LEU A 20 -12.39 51.52 17.09
C LEU A 20 -12.11 50.82 18.43
N ILE A 21 -11.48 49.63 18.43
CA ILE A 21 -10.64 49.17 19.51
C ILE A 21 -9.49 48.37 18.88
N GLY A 22 -8.30 48.81 19.15
CA GLY A 22 -6.96 48.22 19.20
C GLY A 22 -6.60 47.03 18.31
N ASP A 23 -5.65 47.30 17.40
CA ASP A 23 -4.81 46.37 16.70
C ASP A 23 -4.28 45.21 17.56
N ARG A 24 -4.78 44.05 17.34
CA ARG A 24 -4.02 42.78 17.35
C ARG A 24 -4.73 41.83 16.39
N ALA A 25 -4.49 41.98 15.10
CA ALA A 25 -4.75 40.96 14.13
C ALA A 25 -3.87 39.75 14.53
N LEU A 26 -4.46 38.77 15.23
CA LEU A 26 -3.98 37.41 15.24
C LEU A 26 -4.15 36.89 13.79
N ALA A 27 -3.17 37.22 12.95
CA ALA A 27 -2.93 36.47 11.74
C ALA A 27 -2.63 35.04 12.21
N GLY A 28 -3.66 34.20 12.24
CA GLY A 28 -3.50 32.77 12.35
C GLY A 28 -2.61 32.36 11.18
N VAL A 29 -1.32 32.20 11.43
CA VAL A 29 -0.41 31.52 10.52
C VAL A 29 -1.03 30.13 10.34
N LEU A 30 -1.70 29.93 9.21
CA LEU A 30 -2.02 28.60 8.73
C LEU A 30 -0.67 27.92 8.52
N VAL A 31 -0.16 27.27 9.57
CA VAL A 31 0.98 26.37 9.46
C VAL A 31 0.50 25.28 8.51
N GLN A 32 0.88 25.40 7.24
CA GLN A 32 0.73 24.29 6.31
C GLN A 32 1.43 23.10 6.95
N PRO A 33 0.77 21.95 7.10
CA PRO A 33 1.43 20.79 7.65
C PRO A 33 2.70 20.54 6.84
N SER A 34 3.84 20.46 7.51
CA SER A 34 5.12 20.19 6.86
C SER A 34 4.95 18.91 6.06
N ARG A 35 5.39 18.91 4.79
CA ARG A 35 5.35 17.71 3.96
C ARG A 35 6.03 16.57 4.72
N PRO A 36 5.41 15.37 4.79
CA PRO A 36 6.03 14.26 5.49
C PRO A 36 7.36 13.90 4.83
N SER A 37 8.32 13.45 5.62
CA SER A 37 9.59 12.92 5.12
C SER A 37 9.94 11.64 5.85
N SER A 38 9.86 10.52 5.14
CA SER A 38 10.27 9.21 5.63
C SER A 38 11.50 8.66 4.90
N LEU A 39 12.27 9.54 4.23
CA LEU A 39 13.63 9.24 3.79
C LEU A 39 14.59 9.47 4.96
N ILE A 40 15.06 8.38 5.59
CA ILE A 40 15.87 8.42 6.80
C ILE A 40 17.28 7.94 6.47
N ASN A 41 18.26 8.84 6.51
CA ASN A 41 19.67 8.54 6.22
C ASN A 41 19.91 7.71 4.94
N GLY A 42 19.16 8.05 3.88
CA GLY A 42 19.27 7.42 2.57
C GLY A 42 18.43 6.15 2.37
N VAL A 43 17.69 5.72 3.40
CA VAL A 43 16.73 4.62 3.33
C VAL A 43 15.31 5.17 3.22
N GLN A 44 14.61 4.87 2.12
CA GLN A 44 13.21 5.24 1.96
C GLN A 44 12.32 4.29 2.77
N ILE A 45 11.71 4.80 3.82
CA ILE A 45 10.65 4.08 4.53
C ILE A 45 9.33 4.39 3.83
N GLY A 46 8.62 3.33 3.45
CA GLY A 46 7.29 3.39 2.87
C GLY A 46 6.26 2.70 3.76
N VAL A 47 5.03 2.67 3.28
CA VAL A 47 3.96 1.86 3.86
C VAL A 47 3.12 1.24 2.75
N ILE A 48 2.77 -0.05 2.89
CA ILE A 48 1.65 -0.59 2.13
C ILE A 48 0.35 -0.14 2.78
N THR A 49 -0.55 0.44 1.99
CA THR A 49 -1.77 1.08 2.53
C THR A 49 -2.78 0.08 3.12
N TYR A 50 -2.56 -1.22 2.94
CA TYR A 50 -3.23 -2.29 3.69
C TYR A 50 -3.07 -2.14 5.22
N SER A 51 -2.01 -1.51 5.67
CA SER A 51 -1.79 -1.19 7.10
C SER A 51 -2.91 -0.36 7.70
N TYR A 52 -3.68 0.38 6.89
CA TYR A 52 -4.82 1.20 7.31
C TYR A 52 -6.18 0.52 7.11
N ARG A 53 -6.23 -0.81 6.83
CA ARG A 53 -7.46 -1.55 6.52
C ARG A 53 -8.57 -1.48 7.59
N ALA A 54 -8.21 -1.19 8.83
CA ALA A 54 -9.16 -1.01 9.93
C ALA A 54 -9.67 0.44 10.08
N MET A 55 -9.17 1.38 9.26
CA MET A 55 -9.67 2.75 9.23
C MET A 55 -11.03 2.80 8.49
N PRO A 56 -11.92 3.76 8.85
CA PRO A 56 -13.29 3.77 8.33
C PRO A 56 -13.40 4.08 6.83
N GLU A 57 -12.51 4.92 6.30
CA GLU A 57 -12.53 5.34 4.90
C GLU A 57 -11.34 4.70 4.16
N GLN A 58 -11.60 4.10 2.99
CA GLN A 58 -10.63 3.30 2.25
C GLN A 58 -10.32 3.83 0.85
N GLY A 59 -10.92 4.95 0.43
CA GLY A 59 -10.57 5.61 -0.82
C GLY A 59 -9.16 6.20 -0.79
N ALA A 60 -8.49 6.29 -1.94
CA ALA A 60 -7.10 6.72 -2.00
C ALA A 60 -6.86 8.13 -1.45
N ASP A 61 -7.85 9.02 -1.54
CA ASP A 61 -7.85 10.37 -0.96
C ASP A 61 -7.88 10.34 0.58
N ALA A 62 -8.71 9.47 1.16
CA ALA A 62 -8.77 9.28 2.61
C ALA A 62 -7.50 8.62 3.14
N VAL A 63 -7.00 7.61 2.43
CA VAL A 63 -5.74 6.92 2.75
C VAL A 63 -4.56 7.89 2.75
N LEU A 64 -4.53 8.87 1.85
CA LEU A 64 -3.49 9.90 1.82
C LEU A 64 -3.40 10.66 3.14
N ARG A 65 -4.54 11.02 3.77
CA ARG A 65 -4.55 11.68 5.08
C ARG A 65 -3.89 10.79 6.15
N TYR A 66 -4.21 9.50 6.18
CA TYR A 66 -3.59 8.56 7.14
C TYR A 66 -2.08 8.43 6.94
N VAL A 67 -1.64 8.41 5.68
CA VAL A 67 -0.22 8.37 5.31
C VAL A 67 0.51 9.62 5.83
N GLN A 68 -0.04 10.81 5.58
CA GLN A 68 0.53 12.08 6.06
C GLN A 68 0.57 12.14 7.59
N GLU A 69 -0.52 11.77 8.26
CA GLU A 69 -0.61 11.74 9.71
C GLU A 69 0.37 10.74 10.34
N SER A 70 0.71 9.66 9.63
CA SER A 70 1.72 8.69 10.06
C SER A 70 3.16 9.17 9.83
N GLY A 71 3.36 10.31 9.13
CA GLY A 71 4.68 10.85 8.80
C GLY A 71 5.38 10.15 7.63
N ILE A 72 4.64 9.44 6.77
CA ILE A 72 5.15 8.67 5.62
C ILE A 72 5.11 9.52 4.34
N SER A 73 6.16 9.45 3.53
CA SER A 73 6.29 10.14 2.24
C SER A 73 6.37 9.21 1.03
N ALA A 74 6.16 7.91 1.18
CA ALA A 74 6.19 6.95 0.08
C ALA A 74 5.25 5.76 0.34
N VAL A 75 4.50 5.32 -0.69
CA VAL A 75 3.49 4.28 -0.51
C VAL A 75 3.50 3.20 -1.59
N GLU A 76 3.19 1.98 -1.17
CA GLU A 76 2.60 0.94 -2.00
C GLU A 76 1.08 1.05 -1.87
N LEU A 77 0.41 1.50 -2.94
CA LEU A 77 -1.00 1.84 -2.89
C LEU A 77 -1.85 0.63 -3.32
N MET A 78 -2.80 0.25 -2.45
CA MET A 78 -3.72 -0.85 -2.72
C MET A 78 -4.63 -0.53 -3.91
N GLY A 79 -4.77 -1.49 -4.82
CA GLY A 79 -5.63 -1.39 -6.00
C GLY A 79 -7.09 -1.08 -5.66
N SER A 80 -7.60 -1.66 -4.58
CA SER A 80 -8.96 -1.36 -4.10
C SER A 80 -9.16 0.12 -3.75
N ALA A 81 -8.15 0.78 -3.18
CA ALA A 81 -8.21 2.20 -2.86
C ALA A 81 -8.13 3.07 -4.13
N ILE A 82 -7.28 2.68 -5.09
CA ILE A 82 -7.13 3.35 -6.40
C ILE A 82 -8.45 3.27 -7.18
N GLU A 83 -9.00 2.07 -7.31
CA GLU A 83 -10.23 1.83 -8.08
C GLU A 83 -11.46 2.45 -7.40
N ALA A 84 -11.54 2.42 -6.07
CA ALA A 84 -12.60 3.10 -5.32
C ALA A 84 -12.59 4.62 -5.53
N TYR A 85 -11.41 5.25 -5.55
CA TYR A 85 -11.25 6.67 -5.88
C TYR A 85 -11.76 7.00 -7.30
N ALA A 86 -11.50 6.10 -8.25
CA ALA A 86 -11.94 6.25 -9.65
C ALA A 86 -13.40 5.82 -9.88
N GLY A 87 -14.14 5.40 -8.86
CA GLY A 87 -15.56 5.06 -8.95
C GLY A 87 -15.84 3.64 -9.43
N ALA A 88 -14.96 2.69 -9.16
CA ALA A 88 -15.18 1.27 -9.49
C ALA A 88 -16.43 0.70 -8.83
N PRO A 89 -17.04 -0.33 -9.43
CA PRO A 89 -18.13 -1.07 -8.79
C PRO A 89 -17.74 -1.56 -7.40
N ALA A 90 -18.65 -1.42 -6.42
CA ALA A 90 -18.41 -1.89 -5.07
C ALA A 90 -18.47 -3.42 -4.99
N MET A 91 -17.47 -4.03 -4.33
CA MET A 91 -17.50 -5.47 -4.10
C MET A 91 -18.72 -5.87 -3.27
N PRO A 92 -19.46 -6.93 -3.65
CA PRO A 92 -20.58 -7.44 -2.86
C PRO A 92 -20.14 -7.77 -1.43
N ARG A 93 -20.81 -7.17 -0.44
CA ARG A 93 -20.55 -7.49 0.97
C ARG A 93 -21.05 -8.90 1.29
N ARG A 94 -20.24 -9.68 1.99
CA ARG A 94 -20.73 -10.92 2.58
C ARG A 94 -21.75 -10.56 3.66
N PRO A 95 -22.85 -11.35 3.80
CA PRO A 95 -23.79 -11.17 4.91
C PRO A 95 -23.04 -11.20 6.25
N VAL A 96 -23.39 -10.26 7.14
CA VAL A 96 -22.88 -10.22 8.51
C VAL A 96 -23.35 -11.50 9.22
N GLY A 97 -22.42 -12.31 9.69
CA GLY A 97 -22.71 -13.61 10.34
C GLY A 97 -21.74 -14.74 9.99
N SER A 98 -20.87 -14.54 8.96
CA SER A 98 -19.86 -15.52 8.55
C SER A 98 -18.47 -15.32 9.17
N GLY A 99 -18.35 -14.42 10.16
CA GLY A 99 -17.08 -14.01 10.79
C GLY A 99 -16.76 -14.70 12.11
N GLY A 100 -17.10 -16.00 12.25
CA GLY A 100 -16.52 -16.80 13.33
C GLY A 100 -15.10 -17.24 12.99
N THR A 101 -14.29 -17.51 14.00
CA THR A 101 -12.91 -18.07 13.92
C THR A 101 -12.87 -19.52 13.37
N GLY A 102 -13.97 -20.00 12.80
CA GLY A 102 -14.09 -21.32 12.16
C GLY A 102 -13.71 -21.29 10.67
N ALA A 103 -13.45 -22.47 10.12
CA ALA A 103 -13.19 -22.69 8.70
C ALA A 103 -14.25 -21.95 7.84
N ARG A 104 -13.81 -21.16 6.86
CA ARG A 104 -14.72 -20.42 5.97
C ARG A 104 -15.62 -21.43 5.24
N ARG A 105 -16.95 -21.34 5.43
CA ARG A 105 -17.87 -22.16 4.65
C ARG A 105 -17.68 -21.91 3.15
N PRO A 106 -17.90 -22.92 2.30
CA PRO A 106 -17.95 -22.72 0.86
C PRO A 106 -18.97 -21.62 0.48
N PRO A 107 -18.73 -20.84 -0.58
CA PRO A 107 -19.70 -19.86 -1.06
C PRO A 107 -20.97 -20.56 -1.52
N THR A 108 -22.14 -19.93 -1.35
CA THR A 108 -23.39 -20.40 -1.95
C THR A 108 -23.37 -20.15 -3.45
N PRO A 109 -24.26 -20.83 -4.23
CA PRO A 109 -24.42 -20.53 -5.67
C PRO A 109 -24.69 -19.06 -5.94
N GLU A 110 -25.52 -18.41 -5.11
CA GLU A 110 -25.85 -16.98 -5.25
C GLU A 110 -24.62 -16.09 -4.96
N GLU A 111 -23.82 -16.44 -3.93
CA GLU A 111 -22.55 -15.72 -3.64
C GLU A 111 -21.54 -15.92 -4.76
N THR A 112 -21.52 -17.09 -5.40
CA THR A 112 -20.65 -17.37 -6.56
C THR A 112 -21.09 -16.53 -7.76
N ALA A 113 -22.38 -16.56 -8.10
CA ALA A 113 -22.94 -15.78 -9.20
C ALA A 113 -22.74 -14.26 -8.99
N ALA A 114 -22.91 -13.76 -7.76
CA ALA A 114 -22.66 -12.37 -7.43
C ALA A 114 -21.20 -11.96 -7.61
N ARG A 115 -20.25 -12.86 -7.31
CA ARG A 115 -18.81 -12.62 -7.51
C ARG A 115 -18.44 -12.64 -9.00
N GLU A 116 -19.00 -13.57 -9.75
CA GLU A 116 -18.76 -13.65 -11.20
C GLU A 116 -19.30 -12.41 -11.90
N LYS A 117 -20.52 -11.97 -11.53
CA LYS A 117 -21.08 -10.71 -12.03
C LYS A 117 -20.18 -9.52 -11.67
N TYR A 118 -19.76 -9.42 -10.43
CA TYR A 118 -18.85 -8.36 -9.98
C TYR A 118 -17.55 -8.36 -10.77
N ALA A 119 -16.94 -9.53 -11.01
CA ALA A 119 -15.70 -9.65 -11.78
C ALA A 119 -15.90 -9.17 -13.21
N ALA A 120 -17.03 -9.52 -13.84
CA ALA A 120 -17.37 -9.05 -15.19
C ALA A 120 -17.62 -7.54 -15.24
N ASP A 121 -18.38 -6.99 -14.28
CA ASP A 121 -18.66 -5.56 -14.18
C ASP A 121 -17.36 -4.77 -13.94
N LEU A 122 -16.48 -5.26 -13.07
CA LEU A 122 -15.19 -4.64 -12.76
C LEU A 122 -14.27 -4.66 -14.00
N LYS A 123 -14.21 -5.78 -14.72
CA LYS A 123 -13.43 -5.85 -15.97
C LYS A 123 -13.96 -4.84 -16.99
N ALA A 124 -15.27 -4.81 -17.22
CA ALA A 124 -15.87 -3.86 -18.17
C ALA A 124 -15.60 -2.40 -17.76
N TRP A 125 -15.68 -2.11 -16.46
CA TRP A 125 -15.37 -0.80 -15.90
C TRP A 125 -13.88 -0.44 -16.14
N ARG A 126 -12.93 -1.34 -15.81
CA ARG A 126 -11.49 -1.13 -16.03
C ARG A 126 -11.18 -0.75 -17.47
N LEU A 127 -11.75 -1.47 -18.43
CA LEU A 127 -11.52 -1.25 -19.87
C LEU A 127 -12.14 0.05 -20.40
N SER A 128 -13.03 0.69 -19.64
CA SER A 128 -13.66 1.97 -20.01
C SER A 128 -12.98 3.20 -19.41
N GLN A 129 -11.94 3.01 -18.56
CA GLN A 129 -11.39 4.12 -17.78
C GLN A 129 -10.46 5.02 -18.59
N SER A 130 -10.57 6.33 -18.35
CA SER A 130 -9.55 7.31 -18.75
C SER A 130 -8.43 7.36 -17.69
N MET A 131 -7.19 7.47 -18.15
CA MET A 131 -6.03 7.63 -17.25
C MET A 131 -5.96 9.02 -16.58
N ASP A 132 -6.81 9.96 -16.95
CA ASP A 132 -6.77 11.31 -16.39
C ASP A 132 -7.17 11.35 -14.90
N THR A 133 -8.10 10.46 -14.49
CA THR A 133 -8.46 10.30 -13.07
C THR A 133 -7.25 9.85 -12.24
N PHE A 134 -6.44 8.92 -12.76
CA PHE A 134 -5.25 8.43 -12.07
C PHE A 134 -4.11 9.45 -12.08
N LYS A 135 -3.95 10.24 -13.13
CA LYS A 135 -3.03 11.39 -13.15
C LYS A 135 -3.43 12.46 -12.12
N ALA A 136 -4.74 12.71 -11.96
CA ALA A 136 -5.25 13.61 -10.93
C ALA A 136 -4.97 13.06 -9.52
N LEU A 137 -5.13 11.74 -9.30
CA LEU A 137 -4.75 11.09 -8.06
C LEU A 137 -3.25 11.21 -7.78
N ARG A 138 -2.41 10.97 -8.79
CA ARG A 138 -0.97 11.21 -8.66
C ARG A 138 -0.66 12.62 -8.22
N LYS A 139 -1.26 13.61 -8.88
CA LYS A 139 -1.05 15.02 -8.52
C LYS A 139 -1.45 15.30 -7.08
N LEU A 140 -2.54 14.71 -6.59
CA LEU A 140 -2.98 14.86 -5.20
C LEU A 140 -1.90 14.35 -4.22
N TYR A 141 -1.28 13.20 -4.51
CA TYR A 141 -0.20 12.63 -3.71
C TYR A 141 1.09 13.45 -3.80
N ASP A 142 1.47 13.87 -5.01
CA ASP A 142 2.67 14.71 -5.23
C ASP A 142 2.56 16.06 -4.52
N ASP A 143 1.40 16.72 -4.57
CA ASP A 143 1.11 17.97 -3.86
C ASP A 143 1.24 17.80 -2.34
N ALA A 144 0.86 16.65 -1.84
CA ALA A 144 0.98 16.26 -0.43
C ALA A 144 2.42 15.85 -0.02
N GLY A 145 3.34 15.73 -0.96
CA GLY A 145 4.71 15.27 -0.73
C GLY A 145 4.82 13.75 -0.50
N VAL A 146 3.90 12.98 -1.06
CA VAL A 146 3.86 11.52 -0.95
C VAL A 146 4.06 10.89 -2.33
N THR A 147 5.06 10.03 -2.48
CA THR A 147 5.36 9.31 -3.72
C THR A 147 4.65 7.96 -3.74
N ILE A 148 3.95 7.64 -4.82
CA ILE A 148 3.43 6.29 -5.07
C ILE A 148 4.52 5.52 -5.81
N TYR A 149 5.26 4.65 -5.11
CA TYR A 149 6.33 3.85 -5.74
C TYR A 149 5.83 2.54 -6.32
N ALA A 150 4.73 2.00 -5.80
CA ALA A 150 4.12 0.76 -6.24
C ALA A 150 2.60 0.79 -6.17
N THR A 151 1.96 -0.04 -7.00
CA THR A 151 0.53 -0.34 -6.93
C THR A 151 0.33 -1.84 -6.68
N LYS A 152 -0.60 -2.23 -5.78
CA LYS A 152 -0.97 -3.64 -5.60
C LYS A 152 -2.25 -3.94 -6.37
N MET A 153 -2.11 -4.17 -7.69
CA MET A 153 -3.26 -4.34 -8.59
C MET A 153 -3.19 -5.58 -9.46
N LEU A 154 -1.99 -6.10 -9.71
CA LEU A 154 -1.79 -7.19 -10.67
C LEU A 154 -2.24 -8.54 -10.09
N ALA A 155 -2.82 -9.40 -10.93
CA ALA A 155 -3.16 -10.78 -10.60
C ALA A 155 -2.92 -11.71 -11.80
N THR A 156 -2.50 -12.95 -11.53
CA THR A 156 -2.19 -13.96 -12.57
C THR A 156 -3.38 -14.33 -13.44
N SER A 157 -4.60 -14.18 -12.91
CA SER A 157 -5.86 -14.51 -13.60
C SER A 157 -6.36 -13.43 -14.56
N MET A 158 -5.72 -12.26 -14.59
CA MET A 158 -6.13 -11.15 -15.45
C MET A 158 -5.88 -11.45 -16.92
N SER A 159 -6.77 -10.93 -17.79
CA SER A 159 -6.59 -10.96 -19.24
C SER A 159 -5.53 -9.96 -19.71
N ASP A 160 -5.13 -10.02 -20.98
CA ASP A 160 -4.14 -9.10 -21.53
C ASP A 160 -4.64 -7.64 -21.51
N GLU A 161 -5.93 -7.42 -21.75
CA GLU A 161 -6.53 -6.08 -21.69
C GLU A 161 -6.51 -5.53 -20.25
N GLU A 162 -6.73 -6.39 -19.25
CA GLU A 162 -6.61 -5.98 -17.84
C GLU A 162 -5.15 -5.72 -17.45
N PHE A 163 -4.18 -6.41 -18.06
CA PHE A 163 -2.76 -6.06 -17.88
C PHE A 163 -2.48 -4.67 -18.44
N GLU A 164 -2.95 -4.34 -19.66
CA GLU A 164 -2.78 -2.99 -20.20
C GLU A 164 -3.32 -1.96 -19.20
N TYR A 165 -4.55 -2.14 -18.71
CA TYR A 165 -5.15 -1.24 -17.72
C TYR A 165 -4.27 -1.10 -16.45
N VAL A 166 -3.81 -2.20 -15.85
CA VAL A 166 -3.02 -2.16 -14.61
C VAL A 166 -1.70 -1.42 -14.83
N PHE A 167 -1.02 -1.67 -15.94
CA PHE A 167 0.25 -1.01 -16.24
C PHE A 167 0.05 0.46 -16.65
N ASP A 168 -1.03 0.81 -17.34
CA ASP A 168 -1.40 2.20 -17.64
C ASP A 168 -1.70 2.98 -16.35
N VAL A 169 -2.41 2.37 -15.40
CA VAL A 169 -2.66 2.97 -14.08
C VAL A 169 -1.35 3.16 -13.31
N ALA A 170 -0.47 2.15 -13.29
CA ALA A 170 0.83 2.25 -12.62
C ALA A 170 1.68 3.39 -13.22
N GLU A 171 1.70 3.52 -14.55
CA GLU A 171 2.39 4.60 -15.26
C GLU A 171 1.78 5.97 -14.93
N ALA A 172 0.45 6.09 -14.99
CA ALA A 172 -0.26 7.32 -14.67
C ALA A 172 0.00 7.79 -13.23
N LEU A 173 0.09 6.85 -12.29
CA LEU A 173 0.43 7.11 -10.89
C LEU A 173 1.94 7.33 -10.65
N GLY A 174 2.80 7.08 -11.64
CA GLY A 174 4.25 7.22 -11.54
C GLY A 174 4.93 6.11 -10.75
N ALA A 175 4.25 4.98 -10.55
CA ALA A 175 4.82 3.80 -9.91
C ALA A 175 5.82 3.09 -10.86
N ASN A 176 6.91 2.58 -10.31
CA ASN A 176 7.92 1.85 -11.09
C ASN A 176 7.71 0.34 -11.06
N HIS A 177 6.78 -0.15 -10.25
CA HIS A 177 6.36 -1.56 -10.23
C HIS A 177 4.91 -1.71 -9.75
N THR A 178 4.33 -2.83 -10.12
CA THR A 178 3.05 -3.31 -9.57
C THR A 178 3.27 -4.64 -8.86
N THR A 179 2.59 -4.86 -7.73
CA THR A 179 2.81 -6.05 -6.91
C THR A 179 1.67 -7.05 -7.05
N LEU A 180 2.01 -8.32 -6.90
CA LEU A 180 1.10 -9.46 -6.94
C LEU A 180 1.64 -10.59 -6.06
N GLU A 181 0.79 -11.59 -5.78
CA GLU A 181 1.22 -12.76 -5.02
C GLU A 181 2.15 -13.67 -5.85
N LEU A 182 3.19 -14.20 -5.22
CA LEU A 182 4.09 -15.15 -5.88
C LEU A 182 3.35 -16.43 -6.25
N THR A 183 3.47 -16.80 -7.50
CA THR A 183 2.93 -18.05 -8.07
C THR A 183 4.06 -19.02 -8.43
N THR A 184 3.71 -20.31 -8.50
CA THR A 184 4.55 -21.39 -9.03
C THR A 184 4.19 -21.75 -10.48
N ASP A 185 3.30 -21.00 -11.12
CA ASP A 185 2.96 -21.15 -12.54
C ASP A 185 4.02 -20.47 -13.40
N GLY A 186 4.96 -21.23 -13.93
CA GLY A 186 6.05 -20.75 -14.79
C GLY A 186 5.56 -20.05 -16.06
N ALA A 187 4.41 -20.44 -16.62
CA ALA A 187 3.83 -19.78 -17.79
C ALA A 187 3.30 -18.39 -17.41
N ALA A 188 2.61 -18.27 -16.28
CA ALA A 188 2.17 -16.98 -15.74
C ALA A 188 3.35 -16.07 -15.39
N LEU A 189 4.38 -16.61 -14.73
CA LEU A 189 5.62 -15.87 -14.42
C LEU A 189 6.28 -15.30 -15.68
N LYS A 190 6.39 -16.12 -16.74
CA LYS A 190 6.98 -15.68 -18.01
C LYS A 190 6.12 -14.61 -18.68
N ARG A 191 4.80 -14.86 -18.83
CA ARG A 191 3.86 -13.95 -19.47
C ARG A 191 3.86 -12.58 -18.81
N ILE A 192 3.74 -12.54 -17.47
CA ILE A 192 3.68 -11.30 -16.70
C ILE A 192 5.03 -10.57 -16.76
N GLY A 193 6.12 -11.30 -16.57
CA GLY A 193 7.47 -10.71 -16.58
C GLY A 193 7.87 -10.12 -17.92
N ASP A 194 7.54 -10.78 -19.03
CA ASP A 194 7.84 -10.26 -20.37
C ASP A 194 6.99 -9.01 -20.69
N TYR A 195 5.73 -9.01 -20.21
CA TYR A 195 4.85 -7.84 -20.31
C TYR A 195 5.40 -6.66 -19.51
N ALA A 196 5.78 -6.89 -18.27
CA ALA A 196 6.39 -5.90 -17.39
C ALA A 196 7.67 -5.30 -17.99
N LEU A 197 8.53 -6.15 -18.56
CA LEU A 197 9.75 -5.72 -19.22
C LEU A 197 9.47 -4.80 -20.43
N LYS A 198 8.48 -5.15 -21.26
CA LYS A 198 8.02 -4.33 -22.39
C LYS A 198 7.52 -2.96 -21.94
N ARG A 199 6.78 -2.91 -20.83
CA ARG A 199 6.21 -1.67 -20.27
C ARG A 199 7.22 -0.86 -19.44
N LYS A 200 8.41 -1.41 -19.11
CA LYS A 200 9.42 -0.81 -18.22
C LYS A 200 8.89 -0.51 -16.82
N ILE A 201 7.89 -1.25 -16.39
CA ILE A 201 7.31 -1.25 -15.05
C ILE A 201 7.39 -2.69 -14.55
N TYR A 202 8.07 -2.92 -13.43
CA TYR A 202 8.32 -4.29 -12.95
C TYR A 202 7.06 -4.96 -12.39
N ALA A 203 6.98 -6.29 -12.52
CA ALA A 203 6.07 -7.13 -11.76
C ALA A 203 6.81 -7.64 -10.52
N ALA A 204 6.43 -7.18 -9.34
CA ALA A 204 7.10 -7.53 -8.10
C ALA A 204 6.25 -8.50 -7.26
N TYR A 205 6.78 -9.69 -7.06
CA TYR A 205 6.05 -10.77 -6.40
C TYR A 205 6.18 -10.70 -4.89
N HIS A 206 5.03 -10.66 -4.22
CA HIS A 206 4.91 -10.68 -2.77
C HIS A 206 4.92 -12.11 -2.24
N THR A 207 5.55 -12.30 -1.07
CA THR A 207 5.57 -13.61 -0.40
C THR A 207 4.95 -13.55 0.99
N HIS A 208 4.27 -14.63 1.34
CA HIS A 208 3.88 -14.99 2.70
C HIS A 208 4.84 -16.07 3.25
N LEU A 209 4.30 -17.09 3.94
CA LEU A 209 5.11 -18.16 4.54
C LEU A 209 5.84 -19.07 3.53
N GLN A 210 5.53 -18.96 2.23
CA GLN A 210 6.26 -19.66 1.16
C GLN A 210 7.60 -18.97 0.78
N GLY A 211 7.88 -17.79 1.34
CA GLY A 211 9.14 -17.08 1.08
C GLY A 211 10.34 -17.85 1.62
N THR A 212 11.25 -18.25 0.74
CA THR A 212 12.54 -18.91 1.07
C THR A 212 13.66 -18.29 0.25
N LEU A 213 14.90 -18.68 0.51
CA LEU A 213 16.06 -18.19 -0.24
C LEU A 213 15.99 -18.51 -1.75
N THR A 214 15.19 -19.52 -2.14
CA THR A 214 15.03 -19.99 -3.53
C THR A 214 13.63 -19.76 -4.10
N ALA A 215 12.72 -19.17 -3.32
CA ALA A 215 11.31 -19.01 -3.73
C ALA A 215 11.13 -18.22 -5.03
N PHE A 216 12.08 -17.35 -5.37
CA PHE A 216 12.02 -16.51 -6.56
C PHE A 216 12.88 -17.02 -7.73
N ASP A 217 13.58 -18.16 -7.59
CA ASP A 217 14.56 -18.61 -8.59
C ASP A 217 13.90 -18.78 -9.98
N GLU A 218 12.72 -19.38 -10.05
CA GLU A 218 11.99 -19.55 -11.31
C GLU A 218 11.53 -18.19 -11.87
N ALA A 219 10.94 -17.33 -11.05
CA ALA A 219 10.49 -16.00 -11.47
C ALA A 219 11.65 -15.18 -12.04
N PHE A 220 12.84 -15.24 -11.40
CA PHE A 220 14.01 -14.51 -11.84
C PHE A 220 14.64 -15.12 -13.09
N ALA A 221 14.54 -16.44 -13.28
CA ALA A 221 15.09 -17.13 -14.44
C ALA A 221 14.31 -16.84 -15.71
N VAL A 222 12.96 -16.79 -15.64
CA VAL A 222 12.10 -16.72 -16.82
C VAL A 222 11.96 -15.30 -17.41
N SER A 223 12.12 -14.25 -16.60
CA SER A 223 12.09 -12.87 -17.12
C SER A 223 12.81 -11.87 -16.22
N LYS A 224 13.45 -10.88 -16.85
CA LYS A 224 14.06 -9.72 -16.16
C LYS A 224 13.00 -8.72 -15.63
N GLY A 225 11.77 -8.78 -16.15
CA GLY A 225 10.65 -7.97 -15.67
C GLY A 225 10.09 -8.42 -14.31
N ASN A 226 10.43 -9.66 -13.89
CA ASN A 226 10.05 -10.19 -12.59
C ASN A 226 11.01 -9.72 -11.50
N MET A 227 10.47 -9.16 -10.43
CA MET A 227 11.23 -8.69 -9.27
C MET A 227 10.61 -9.25 -7.98
N ALA A 228 11.28 -9.09 -6.86
CA ALA A 228 10.74 -9.45 -5.55
C ALA A 228 10.12 -8.22 -4.86
N ASN A 229 8.99 -8.47 -4.19
CA ASN A 229 8.43 -7.69 -3.10
C ASN A 229 8.36 -8.62 -1.88
N VAL A 230 9.53 -9.05 -1.39
CA VAL A 230 9.64 -10.05 -0.33
C VAL A 230 9.16 -9.49 1.01
N ASP A 231 8.43 -10.30 1.77
CA ASP A 231 8.07 -9.97 3.15
C ASP A 231 9.02 -10.64 4.14
N PHE A 232 9.82 -9.85 4.82
CA PHE A 232 10.83 -10.36 5.75
C PHE A 232 10.25 -10.81 7.10
N GLY A 233 9.08 -10.32 7.50
CA GLY A 233 8.39 -10.86 8.67
C GLY A 233 7.82 -12.24 8.42
N HIS A 234 7.20 -12.46 7.27
CA HIS A 234 6.76 -13.80 6.84
C HIS A 234 7.93 -14.75 6.65
N TYR A 235 9.05 -14.27 6.11
CA TYR A 235 10.28 -15.04 5.93
C TYR A 235 10.81 -15.61 7.27
N VAL A 236 10.84 -14.76 8.31
CA VAL A 236 11.26 -15.18 9.66
C VAL A 236 10.23 -16.13 10.29
N ALA A 237 8.94 -15.82 10.19
CA ALA A 237 7.88 -16.68 10.73
C ALA A 237 7.79 -18.05 10.04
N ALA A 238 8.26 -18.17 8.81
CA ALA A 238 8.38 -19.44 8.10
C ALA A 238 9.60 -20.29 8.53
N GLY A 239 10.57 -19.68 9.23
CA GLY A 239 11.84 -20.34 9.55
C GLY A 239 12.78 -20.44 8.33
N SER A 240 12.70 -19.49 7.40
CA SER A 240 13.44 -19.52 6.12
C SER A 240 14.90 -19.09 6.23
N GLY A 241 15.37 -18.75 7.42
CA GLY A 241 16.75 -18.34 7.70
C GLY A 241 16.91 -16.84 7.94
N ASP A 242 18.14 -16.35 7.80
CA ASP A 242 18.43 -14.91 8.00
C ASP A 242 17.99 -14.07 6.78
N PRO A 243 17.03 -13.15 6.94
CA PRO A 243 16.54 -12.31 5.83
C PRO A 243 17.61 -11.36 5.27
N VAL A 244 18.66 -11.03 6.03
CA VAL A 244 19.77 -10.20 5.52
C VAL A 244 20.54 -10.93 4.42
N VAL A 245 20.68 -12.26 4.52
CA VAL A 245 21.30 -13.07 3.47
C VAL A 245 20.49 -13.00 2.16
N PHE A 246 19.16 -13.05 2.25
CA PHE A 246 18.29 -12.88 1.08
C PHE A 246 18.46 -11.47 0.46
N LEU A 247 18.37 -10.45 1.33
CA LEU A 247 18.51 -9.05 0.91
C LEU A 247 19.84 -8.82 0.15
N GLU A 248 20.95 -9.24 0.72
CA GLU A 248 22.28 -9.01 0.14
C GLU A 248 22.49 -9.82 -1.15
N LYS A 249 22.00 -11.06 -1.21
CA LYS A 249 22.08 -11.89 -2.41
C LYS A 249 21.27 -11.33 -3.57
N PHE A 250 20.07 -10.82 -3.29
CA PHE A 250 19.10 -10.46 -4.33
C PHE A 250 18.79 -8.97 -4.44
N HIS A 251 19.57 -8.09 -3.79
CA HIS A 251 19.30 -6.63 -3.77
C HIS A 251 18.99 -6.02 -5.14
N GLY A 252 19.66 -6.48 -6.23
CA GLY A 252 19.42 -6.03 -7.60
C GLY A 252 18.13 -6.59 -8.25
N ARG A 253 17.40 -7.46 -7.55
CA ARG A 253 16.15 -8.09 -8.00
C ARG A 253 15.00 -7.84 -7.02
N ILE A 254 15.14 -6.88 -6.10
CA ILE A 254 14.11 -6.44 -5.16
C ILE A 254 13.65 -5.05 -5.57
N SER A 255 12.36 -4.87 -5.93
CA SER A 255 11.77 -3.56 -6.23
C SER A 255 11.40 -2.82 -4.95
N SER A 256 10.84 -3.51 -3.99
CA SER A 256 10.53 -3.09 -2.62
C SER A 256 10.44 -4.33 -1.73
N PHE A 257 10.38 -4.16 -0.43
CA PHE A 257 10.17 -5.28 0.50
C PHE A 257 9.29 -4.85 1.66
N HIS A 258 8.57 -5.81 2.25
CA HIS A 258 7.75 -5.55 3.42
C HIS A 258 8.51 -5.84 4.70
N LEU A 259 8.27 -4.98 5.67
CA LEU A 259 8.70 -5.13 7.06
C LEU A 259 7.48 -5.22 7.97
N LYS A 260 7.38 -6.32 8.67
CA LYS A 260 6.50 -6.52 9.82
C LYS A 260 7.29 -7.23 10.91
N ASP A 261 6.96 -6.98 12.16
CA ASP A 261 7.59 -7.71 13.23
C ASP A 261 6.76 -8.96 13.57
N ARG A 262 7.42 -10.10 13.50
CA ARG A 262 6.81 -11.40 13.77
C ARG A 262 7.68 -12.23 14.70
N LYS A 263 7.03 -13.10 15.47
CA LYS A 263 7.74 -14.19 16.14
C LYS A 263 8.30 -15.14 15.10
N SER A 264 9.44 -15.75 15.42
CA SER A 264 10.01 -16.83 14.60
C SER A 264 9.07 -18.05 14.57
N LYS A 265 9.34 -18.98 13.67
CA LYS A 265 8.58 -20.23 13.58
C LYS A 265 8.56 -20.97 14.91
N GLU A 266 9.70 -21.05 15.58
CA GLU A 266 9.88 -21.72 16.87
C GLU A 266 9.08 -21.03 17.97
N ASN A 267 8.86 -19.71 17.86
CA ASN A 267 8.12 -18.88 18.81
C ASN A 267 6.66 -18.65 18.38
N GLY A 268 6.13 -19.47 17.45
CA GLY A 268 4.72 -19.49 17.05
C GLY A 268 4.34 -18.53 15.92
N GLY A 269 5.26 -17.78 15.35
CA GLY A 269 5.06 -17.02 14.12
C GLY A 269 4.04 -15.85 14.19
N ALA A 270 3.63 -15.40 15.39
CA ALA A 270 2.61 -14.36 15.55
C ALA A 270 3.09 -12.99 15.06
N ASN A 271 2.17 -12.17 14.51
CA ASN A 271 2.40 -10.75 14.27
C ASN A 271 2.39 -10.01 15.63
N VAL A 272 3.35 -9.14 15.86
CA VAL A 272 3.50 -8.39 17.10
C VAL A 272 3.90 -6.93 16.82
N PRO A 273 3.66 -6.00 17.76
CA PRO A 273 4.18 -4.64 17.65
C PRO A 273 5.71 -4.64 17.46
N TRP A 274 6.20 -3.69 16.66
CA TRP A 274 7.63 -3.61 16.32
C TRP A 274 8.53 -3.48 17.56
N GLY A 275 9.60 -4.26 17.57
CA GLY A 275 10.53 -4.42 18.71
C GLY A 275 10.14 -5.51 19.69
N GLN A 276 9.05 -6.22 19.47
CA GLN A 276 8.60 -7.34 20.32
C GLN A 276 8.74 -8.71 19.64
N GLY A 277 9.07 -8.73 18.34
CA GLY A 277 9.23 -9.93 17.54
C GLY A 277 10.68 -10.37 17.41
N ASP A 278 10.87 -11.28 16.46
CA ASP A 278 12.14 -11.88 16.12
C ASP A 278 12.64 -11.45 14.73
N THR A 279 11.84 -10.64 13.99
CA THR A 279 12.28 -10.09 12.70
C THR A 279 13.42 -9.09 12.92
N PRO A 280 14.61 -9.30 12.33
CA PRO A 280 15.77 -8.44 12.58
C PRO A 280 15.68 -7.11 11.80
N ILE A 281 14.58 -6.36 12.00
CA ILE A 281 14.25 -5.13 11.25
C ILE A 281 15.41 -4.14 11.26
N GLY A 282 16.03 -3.94 12.44
CA GLY A 282 17.17 -3.03 12.55
C GLY A 282 18.36 -3.45 11.69
N ARG A 283 18.72 -4.76 11.69
CA ARG A 283 19.80 -5.28 10.84
C ARG A 283 19.51 -5.15 9.34
N ILE A 284 18.26 -5.42 8.94
CA ILE A 284 17.82 -5.26 7.55
C ILE A 284 17.99 -3.81 7.10
N LEU A 285 17.44 -2.86 7.86
CA LEU A 285 17.54 -1.42 7.56
C LEU A 285 18.98 -0.91 7.56
N GLN A 286 19.80 -1.35 8.50
CA GLN A 286 21.23 -1.02 8.55
C GLN A 286 21.99 -1.59 7.35
N SER A 287 21.67 -2.81 6.87
CA SER A 287 22.26 -3.38 5.66
C SER A 287 21.87 -2.55 4.43
N VAL A 288 20.59 -2.14 4.28
CA VAL A 288 20.13 -1.25 3.20
C VAL A 288 20.93 0.07 3.21
N ARG A 289 21.04 0.71 4.39
CA ARG A 289 21.80 1.96 4.54
C ARG A 289 23.29 1.79 4.21
N LYS A 290 23.94 0.80 4.81
CA LYS A 290 25.38 0.54 4.65
C LYS A 290 25.77 0.31 3.19
N ASN A 291 24.96 -0.47 2.45
CA ASN A 291 25.23 -0.82 1.07
C ASN A 291 24.65 0.19 0.06
N GLY A 292 23.92 1.19 0.52
CA GLY A 292 23.31 2.22 -0.33
C GLY A 292 22.22 1.71 -1.26
N TYR A 293 21.54 0.63 -0.90
CA TYR A 293 20.44 0.07 -1.68
C TYR A 293 19.26 1.06 -1.77
N LYS A 294 18.55 1.09 -2.91
CA LYS A 294 17.56 2.13 -3.22
C LYS A 294 16.11 1.66 -3.17
N MET A 295 15.86 0.36 -2.94
CA MET A 295 14.49 -0.15 -2.82
C MET A 295 13.82 0.41 -1.57
N PRO A 296 12.51 0.77 -1.62
CA PRO A 296 11.74 1.16 -0.45
C PRO A 296 11.55 0.00 0.54
N ALA A 297 11.66 0.32 1.84
CA ALA A 297 11.31 -0.56 2.94
C ALA A 297 9.88 -0.24 3.40
N SER A 298 8.92 -1.09 3.07
CA SER A 298 7.49 -0.86 3.27
C SER A 298 7.04 -1.39 4.63
N ILE A 299 6.52 -0.53 5.48
CA ILE A 299 5.86 -0.95 6.72
C ILE A 299 4.58 -1.70 6.35
N GLU A 300 4.39 -2.91 6.87
CA GLU A 300 3.12 -3.60 6.85
C GLU A 300 2.67 -3.92 8.28
N MET A 301 1.72 -3.13 8.78
CA MET A 301 1.19 -3.28 10.13
C MET A 301 0.03 -4.30 10.11
N GLU A 302 0.28 -5.49 10.65
CA GLU A 302 -0.69 -6.60 10.67
C GLU A 302 -1.02 -7.15 12.06
N TYR A 303 -0.36 -6.65 13.11
CA TYR A 303 -0.75 -7.03 14.47
C TYR A 303 -2.07 -6.36 14.87
N GLU A 304 -2.71 -6.89 15.89
CA GLU A 304 -3.93 -6.31 16.47
C GLU A 304 -3.61 -4.93 17.06
N VAL A 305 -4.39 -3.93 16.66
CA VAL A 305 -4.21 -2.56 17.15
C VAL A 305 -4.55 -2.53 18.64
N PRO A 306 -3.64 -2.10 19.52
CA PRO A 306 -3.88 -2.04 20.96
C PRO A 306 -5.08 -1.16 21.30
N ALA A 307 -5.80 -1.52 22.38
CA ALA A 307 -6.92 -0.73 22.87
C ALA A 307 -6.50 0.74 23.10
N GLY A 308 -7.31 1.67 22.59
CA GLY A 308 -7.04 3.11 22.67
C GLY A 308 -6.02 3.63 21.64
N SER A 309 -5.50 2.78 20.74
CA SER A 309 -4.63 3.20 19.63
C SER A 309 -5.39 3.17 18.29
N THR A 310 -4.71 3.58 17.21
CA THR A 310 -5.24 3.56 15.85
C THR A 310 -4.17 3.03 14.89
N PRO A 311 -4.53 2.50 13.71
CA PRO A 311 -3.56 2.13 12.69
C PRO A 311 -2.56 3.25 12.36
N VAL A 312 -3.02 4.50 12.31
CA VAL A 312 -2.17 5.68 12.08
C VAL A 312 -1.12 5.84 13.19
N ALA A 313 -1.55 5.74 14.45
CA ALA A 313 -0.63 5.83 15.59
C ALA A 313 0.38 4.67 15.62
N GLU A 314 -0.05 3.46 15.26
CA GLU A 314 0.83 2.29 15.22
C GLU A 314 1.86 2.39 14.08
N VAL A 315 1.45 2.82 12.88
CA VAL A 315 2.40 3.08 11.78
C VAL A 315 3.40 4.16 12.15
N ARG A 316 2.97 5.22 12.85
CA ARG A 316 3.89 6.26 13.38
C ARG A 316 4.94 5.68 14.32
N LYS A 317 4.57 4.77 15.21
CA LYS A 317 5.54 4.05 16.09
C LYS A 317 6.54 3.24 15.29
N CYS A 318 6.11 2.63 14.17
CA CYS A 318 7.03 1.94 13.26
C CYS A 318 8.02 2.92 12.60
N VAL A 319 7.58 4.11 12.19
CA VAL A 319 8.47 5.17 11.66
C VAL A 319 9.48 5.61 12.73
N GLU A 320 9.04 5.84 13.96
CA GLU A 320 9.92 6.18 15.09
C GLU A 320 10.94 5.08 15.38
N PHE A 321 10.54 3.81 15.24
CA PHE A 321 11.48 2.67 15.31
C PHE A 321 12.55 2.76 14.22
N CYS A 322 12.15 3.01 12.97
CA CYS A 322 13.09 3.19 11.86
C CYS A 322 14.05 4.36 12.11
N GLN A 323 13.57 5.48 12.64
CA GLN A 323 14.39 6.62 13.00
C GLN A 323 15.47 6.22 14.02
N ARG A 324 15.10 5.52 15.09
CA ARG A 324 16.06 5.08 16.13
C ARG A 324 17.13 4.14 15.61
N VAL A 325 16.82 3.25 14.66
CA VAL A 325 17.79 2.26 14.15
C VAL A 325 18.63 2.77 12.99
N LEU A 326 18.22 3.86 12.34
CA LEU A 326 18.92 4.45 11.21
C LEU A 326 19.71 5.72 11.58
N THR A 327 19.47 6.30 12.74
CA THR A 327 20.29 7.41 13.25
C THR A 327 21.51 6.89 13.98
#